data_511ad9ad3faf02175b5ec0ffc624a0dd
#
_entry.id   511ad9ad3faf02175b5ec0ffc624a0dd
#
_cell.length_a   1.000
_cell.length_b   1.000
_cell.length_c   1.000
_cell.angle_alpha   90.00
_cell.angle_beta   90.00
_cell.angle_gamma   90.00
#
_symmetry.space_group_name_H-M   'P 1'
#
loop_
_entity.id
_entity.type
_entity.pdbx_description
1 polymer ?
#
loop_
_entity_poly.entity_id
_entity_poly.type
_entity_poly.pdbx_seq_one_letter_code
_entity_poly.pdbx_strand_id
1 'polypeptide(L)'
;GSSDHAGVFAKYLYEVELGIPVCAAAPSVSGIFNKQLNLKNALVIVISQSGRSPDILHQAKFARQGGAYTVALVNDESSPLASICDAVLPIRAGKEQAVAATKSYLASLSALLQLCAVWSENKALEASLADLPAAMQAVCEQPPQLKTEHLQGVQNCIVLGRAFGYAISREVALKLKEVLSIHAESFSSAEFIHGPVTLAEKPLLIV
;
A
#
# COMPACT_ATOMS: atom_id res chain seq x y z
N GLY A 1 -6.13 0.57 -5.49
CA GLY A 1 -6.25 1.62 -4.47
C GLY A 1 -5.26 1.43 -3.34
N SER A 2 -5.56 1.93 -2.13
CA SER A 2 -4.64 1.99 -0.98
C SER A 2 -3.96 0.65 -0.64
N SER A 3 -4.68 -0.48 -0.77
CA SER A 3 -4.08 -1.81 -0.55
C SER A 3 -2.96 -2.14 -1.53
N ASP A 4 -3.07 -1.69 -2.79
CA ASP A 4 -2.01 -1.85 -3.79
C ASP A 4 -0.78 -1.01 -3.43
N HIS A 5 -1.00 0.22 -2.95
CA HIS A 5 0.09 1.07 -2.48
C HIS A 5 0.79 0.49 -1.24
N ALA A 6 0.06 -0.14 -0.33
CA ALA A 6 0.66 -0.91 0.76
C ALA A 6 1.47 -2.10 0.25
N GLY A 7 1.04 -2.75 -0.84
CA GLY A 7 1.82 -3.78 -1.52
C GLY A 7 3.13 -3.25 -2.11
N VAL A 8 3.12 -2.04 -2.69
CA VAL A 8 4.35 -1.37 -3.17
C VAL A 8 5.31 -1.08 -2.00
N PHE A 9 4.79 -0.63 -0.86
CA PHE A 9 5.58 -0.44 0.35
C PHE A 9 6.22 -1.76 0.82
N ALA A 10 5.42 -2.83 0.89
CA ALA A 10 5.89 -4.16 1.28
C ALA A 10 6.99 -4.68 0.35
N LYS A 11 6.87 -4.40 -0.96
CA LYS A 11 7.89 -4.77 -1.94
C LYS A 11 9.26 -4.20 -1.55
N TYR A 12 9.35 -2.88 -1.36
CA TYR A 12 10.59 -2.25 -0.94
C TYR A 12 11.08 -2.77 0.41
N LEU A 13 10.17 -2.91 1.37
CA LEU A 13 10.48 -3.35 2.72
C LEU A 13 11.12 -4.74 2.74
N TYR A 14 10.49 -5.71 2.09
CA TYR A 14 10.97 -7.10 2.14
C TYR A 14 12.19 -7.32 1.25
N GLU A 15 12.29 -6.61 0.13
CA GLU A 15 13.50 -6.67 -0.71
C GLU A 15 14.72 -6.07 0.00
N VAL A 16 14.55 -4.98 0.77
CA VAL A 16 15.63 -4.33 1.52
C VAL A 16 16.01 -5.11 2.76
N GLU A 17 15.03 -5.48 3.59
CA GLU A 17 15.29 -6.08 4.91
C GLU A 17 15.54 -7.59 4.88
N LEU A 18 14.91 -8.29 3.93
CA LEU A 18 14.99 -9.75 3.83
C LEU A 18 15.81 -10.24 2.64
N GLY A 19 16.08 -9.37 1.65
CA GLY A 19 16.72 -9.78 0.40
C GLY A 19 15.86 -10.72 -0.46
N ILE A 20 14.55 -10.76 -0.23
CA ILE A 20 13.62 -11.65 -0.92
C ILE A 20 12.92 -10.88 -2.05
N PRO A 21 13.01 -11.31 -3.32
CA PRO A 21 12.29 -10.67 -4.40
C PRO A 21 10.78 -10.68 -4.18
N VAL A 22 10.14 -9.53 -4.38
CA VAL A 22 8.70 -9.36 -4.23
C VAL A 22 8.07 -8.85 -5.53
N CYS A 23 7.01 -9.48 -5.96
CA CYS A 23 6.25 -9.02 -7.12
C CYS A 23 4.78 -8.75 -6.77
N ALA A 24 4.21 -7.72 -7.40
CA ALA A 24 2.78 -7.50 -7.36
C ALA A 24 2.07 -8.53 -8.26
N ALA A 25 0.98 -9.09 -7.79
CA ALA A 25 0.14 -9.96 -8.60
C ALA A 25 -0.49 -9.19 -9.76
N ALA A 26 -0.70 -9.89 -10.88
CA ALA A 26 -1.48 -9.40 -12.02
C ALA A 26 -2.85 -10.10 -12.04
N PRO A 27 -3.90 -9.49 -11.45
CA PRO A 27 -5.20 -10.16 -11.26
C PRO A 27 -5.85 -10.64 -12.56
N SER A 28 -5.56 -9.99 -13.69
CA SER A 28 -6.07 -10.38 -15.01
C SER A 28 -5.59 -11.76 -15.48
N VAL A 29 -4.46 -12.23 -14.97
CA VAL A 29 -3.91 -13.56 -15.34
C VAL A 29 -4.91 -14.65 -14.95
N SER A 30 -5.45 -14.60 -13.74
CA SER A 30 -6.46 -15.54 -13.30
C SER A 30 -7.88 -15.13 -13.73
N GLY A 31 -8.21 -13.84 -13.59
CA GLY A 31 -9.58 -13.36 -13.77
C GLY A 31 -10.05 -13.26 -15.23
N ILE A 32 -9.14 -12.95 -16.16
CA ILE A 32 -9.48 -12.81 -17.60
C ILE A 32 -8.92 -13.99 -18.39
N PHE A 33 -7.64 -14.28 -18.21
CA PHE A 33 -6.96 -15.31 -19.01
C PHE A 33 -7.15 -16.74 -18.46
N ASN A 34 -7.72 -16.90 -17.26
CA ASN A 34 -7.94 -18.19 -16.58
C ASN A 34 -6.67 -19.08 -16.57
N LYS A 35 -5.50 -18.45 -16.34
CA LYS A 35 -4.21 -19.14 -16.31
C LYS A 35 -3.75 -19.34 -14.89
N GLN A 36 -3.54 -20.59 -14.50
CA GLN A 36 -2.98 -20.95 -13.22
C GLN A 36 -1.47 -20.69 -13.18
N LEU A 37 -1.00 -19.96 -12.18
CA LEU A 37 0.43 -19.80 -11.89
C LEU A 37 0.92 -20.94 -11.00
N ASN A 38 2.15 -21.37 -11.22
CA ASN A 38 2.85 -22.23 -10.26
C ASN A 38 3.44 -21.35 -9.16
N LEU A 39 2.84 -21.41 -7.97
CA LEU A 39 3.21 -20.62 -6.80
C LEU A 39 3.74 -21.50 -5.65
N LYS A 40 4.19 -22.70 -5.97
CA LYS A 40 4.88 -23.56 -5.00
C LYS A 40 6.06 -22.80 -4.40
N ASN A 41 6.18 -22.86 -3.07
CA ASN A 41 7.20 -22.13 -2.29
C ASN A 41 7.06 -20.59 -2.33
N ALA A 42 5.92 -20.06 -2.75
CA ALA A 42 5.61 -18.64 -2.65
C ALA A 42 4.78 -18.34 -1.40
N LEU A 43 5.05 -17.20 -0.77
CA LEU A 43 4.16 -16.55 0.18
C LEU A 43 3.34 -15.50 -0.58
N VAL A 44 2.02 -15.56 -0.46
CA VAL A 44 1.12 -14.56 -1.05
C VAL A 44 0.39 -13.82 0.06
N ILE A 45 0.70 -12.54 0.22
CA ILE A 45 0.03 -11.66 1.18
C ILE A 45 -1.07 -10.91 0.43
N VAL A 46 -2.31 -11.11 0.84
CA VAL A 46 -3.49 -10.47 0.27
C VAL A 46 -3.96 -9.36 1.20
N ILE A 47 -3.78 -8.11 0.78
CA ILE A 47 -4.08 -6.93 1.58
C ILE A 47 -5.47 -6.41 1.24
N SER A 48 -6.36 -6.31 2.22
CA SER A 48 -7.70 -5.78 2.02
C SER A 48 -8.28 -5.22 3.31
N GLN A 49 -8.91 -4.06 3.26
CA GLN A 49 -9.61 -3.50 4.40
C GLN A 49 -10.83 -4.36 4.77
N SER A 50 -11.72 -4.64 3.82
CA SER A 50 -12.97 -5.36 4.06
C SER A 50 -12.88 -6.88 3.90
N GLY A 51 -11.92 -7.37 3.12
CA GLY A 51 -11.80 -8.79 2.79
C GLY A 51 -12.99 -9.37 2.01
N ARG A 52 -13.78 -8.54 1.30
CA ARG A 52 -15.07 -8.94 0.69
C ARG A 52 -15.15 -8.74 -0.83
N SER A 53 -14.20 -8.03 -1.44
CA SER A 53 -14.21 -7.82 -2.89
C SER A 53 -14.10 -9.15 -3.64
N PRO A 54 -14.96 -9.42 -4.62
CA PRO A 54 -14.91 -10.66 -5.42
C PRO A 54 -13.55 -10.93 -6.03
N ASP A 55 -12.89 -9.89 -6.57
CA ASP A 55 -11.58 -10.01 -7.21
C ASP A 55 -10.50 -10.47 -6.22
N ILE A 56 -10.51 -9.92 -5.01
CA ILE A 56 -9.56 -10.29 -3.95
C ILE A 56 -9.79 -11.73 -3.49
N LEU A 57 -11.04 -12.14 -3.33
CA LEU A 57 -11.37 -13.52 -2.96
C LEU A 57 -10.95 -14.50 -4.06
N HIS A 58 -11.15 -14.11 -5.32
CA HIS A 58 -10.69 -14.90 -6.47
C HIS A 58 -9.16 -15.06 -6.45
N GLN A 59 -8.43 -13.96 -6.25
CA GLN A 59 -6.97 -13.98 -6.19
C GLN A 59 -6.44 -14.86 -5.04
N ALA A 60 -7.05 -14.79 -3.86
CA ALA A 60 -6.65 -15.64 -2.74
C ALA A 60 -6.84 -17.14 -3.04
N LYS A 61 -8.00 -17.51 -3.59
CA LYS A 61 -8.29 -18.89 -4.01
C LYS A 61 -7.31 -19.36 -5.08
N PHE A 62 -7.08 -18.53 -6.09
CA PHE A 62 -6.17 -18.81 -7.19
C PHE A 62 -4.72 -19.03 -6.71
N ALA A 63 -4.24 -18.15 -5.81
CA ALA A 63 -2.92 -18.28 -5.22
C ALA A 63 -2.76 -19.61 -4.46
N ARG A 64 -3.75 -19.96 -3.64
CA ARG A 64 -3.78 -21.20 -2.89
C ARG A 64 -3.81 -22.45 -3.79
N GLN A 65 -4.62 -22.41 -4.85
CA GLN A 65 -4.65 -23.48 -5.86
C GLN A 65 -3.30 -23.65 -6.57
N GLY A 66 -2.56 -22.55 -6.75
CA GLY A 66 -1.21 -22.55 -7.31
C GLY A 66 -0.12 -23.10 -6.37
N GLY A 67 -0.48 -23.42 -5.13
CA GLY A 67 0.41 -24.00 -4.13
C GLY A 67 1.11 -22.96 -3.24
N ALA A 68 0.67 -21.71 -3.23
CA ALA A 68 1.19 -20.69 -2.33
C ALA A 68 0.69 -20.90 -0.90
N TYR A 69 1.52 -20.53 0.10
CA TYR A 69 1.02 -20.22 1.42
C TYR A 69 0.41 -18.83 1.41
N THR A 70 -0.85 -18.70 1.83
CA THR A 70 -1.62 -17.47 1.70
C THR A 70 -1.87 -16.82 3.05
N VAL A 71 -1.65 -15.50 3.10
CA VAL A 71 -1.88 -14.68 4.30
C VAL A 71 -2.85 -13.56 3.98
N ALA A 72 -3.94 -13.47 4.74
CA ALA A 72 -4.85 -12.35 4.70
C ALA A 72 -4.37 -11.25 5.64
N LEU A 73 -3.97 -10.10 5.10
CA LEU A 73 -3.77 -8.88 5.88
C LEU A 73 -5.07 -8.07 5.81
N VAL A 74 -5.90 -8.15 6.84
CA VAL A 74 -7.30 -7.70 6.76
C VAL A 74 -7.77 -7.03 8.04
N ASN A 75 -8.66 -6.04 7.92
CA ASN A 75 -9.23 -5.34 9.07
C ASN A 75 -10.44 -6.06 9.68
N ASP A 76 -11.17 -6.82 8.86
CA ASP A 76 -12.32 -7.64 9.29
C ASP A 76 -11.93 -9.12 9.33
N GLU A 77 -11.59 -9.60 10.53
CA GLU A 77 -11.19 -11.00 10.76
C GLU A 77 -12.34 -12.01 10.50
N SER A 78 -13.58 -11.54 10.45
CA SER A 78 -14.75 -12.36 10.08
C SER A 78 -15.02 -12.41 8.57
N SER A 79 -14.17 -11.77 7.77
CA SER A 79 -14.35 -11.67 6.32
C SER A 79 -14.18 -13.02 5.60
N PRO A 80 -14.80 -13.18 4.42
CA PRO A 80 -14.55 -14.34 3.57
C PRO A 80 -13.07 -14.52 3.22
N LEU A 81 -12.29 -13.43 3.07
CA LEU A 81 -10.85 -13.51 2.79
C LEU A 81 -10.11 -14.22 3.92
N ALA A 82 -10.42 -13.88 5.18
CA ALA A 82 -9.83 -14.50 6.35
C ALA A 82 -10.08 -16.03 6.38
N SER A 83 -11.27 -16.46 5.92
CA SER A 83 -11.62 -17.89 5.87
C SER A 83 -10.95 -18.66 4.72
N ILE A 84 -10.53 -17.95 3.66
CA ILE A 84 -9.90 -18.57 2.47
C ILE A 84 -8.40 -18.78 2.69
N CYS A 85 -7.71 -17.83 3.32
CA CYS A 85 -6.26 -17.85 3.50
C CYS A 85 -5.81 -18.84 4.58
N ASP A 86 -4.55 -19.25 4.50
CA ASP A 86 -3.95 -20.20 5.46
C ASP A 86 -3.66 -19.52 6.80
N ALA A 87 -3.39 -18.21 6.79
CA ALA A 87 -3.19 -17.41 8.00
C ALA A 87 -3.86 -16.03 7.87
N VAL A 88 -4.12 -15.40 9.01
CA VAL A 88 -4.70 -14.06 9.10
C VAL A 88 -3.82 -13.17 9.95
N LEU A 89 -3.48 -12.00 9.41
CA LEU A 89 -2.83 -10.89 10.12
C LEU A 89 -3.83 -9.74 10.23
N PRO A 90 -4.40 -9.49 11.42
CA PRO A 90 -5.37 -8.43 11.58
C PRO A 90 -4.71 -7.05 11.60
N ILE A 91 -5.24 -6.13 10.79
CA ILE A 91 -4.77 -4.74 10.71
C ILE A 91 -5.14 -3.95 11.97
N ARG A 92 -6.31 -4.26 12.58
CA ARG A 92 -6.84 -3.63 13.80
C ARG A 92 -7.00 -2.11 13.73
N ALA A 93 -7.31 -1.58 12.55
CA ALA A 93 -7.52 -0.14 12.35
C ALA A 93 -8.85 0.37 12.92
N GLY A 94 -9.68 -0.49 13.50
CA GLY A 94 -11.03 -0.18 13.89
C GLY A 94 -11.95 0.05 12.67
N LYS A 95 -13.17 0.52 12.89
CA LYS A 95 -14.14 0.72 11.80
C LYS A 95 -13.70 1.87 10.89
N GLU A 96 -13.42 1.58 9.63
CA GLU A 96 -13.19 2.59 8.60
C GLU A 96 -14.54 3.16 8.15
N GLN A 97 -14.76 4.47 8.33
CA GLN A 97 -16.02 5.13 8.00
C GLN A 97 -15.93 5.94 6.70
N ALA A 98 -14.74 6.39 6.35
CA ALA A 98 -14.51 7.19 5.15
C ALA A 98 -14.42 6.30 3.90
N VAL A 99 -14.99 6.77 2.79
CA VAL A 99 -14.79 6.14 1.47
C VAL A 99 -13.31 6.19 1.09
N ALA A 100 -12.67 7.34 1.29
CA ALA A 100 -11.23 7.50 1.15
C ALA A 100 -10.52 6.93 2.39
N ALA A 101 -10.32 5.61 2.43
CA ALA A 101 -9.68 4.93 3.55
C ALA A 101 -8.28 5.52 3.83
N THR A 102 -7.98 5.77 5.11
CA THR A 102 -6.73 6.39 5.53
C THR A 102 -6.06 5.57 6.64
N LYS A 103 -6.75 5.38 7.76
CA LYS A 103 -6.17 4.67 8.91
C LYS A 103 -5.92 3.19 8.64
N SER A 104 -6.75 2.52 7.84
CA SER A 104 -6.51 1.13 7.44
C SER A 104 -5.30 1.00 6.52
N TYR A 105 -4.99 2.01 5.71
CA TYR A 105 -3.75 2.06 4.94
C TYR A 105 -2.53 2.15 5.86
N LEU A 106 -2.49 3.14 6.77
CA LEU A 106 -1.38 3.33 7.71
C LEU A 106 -1.19 2.10 8.61
N ALA A 107 -2.29 1.51 9.10
CA ALA A 107 -2.23 0.30 9.90
C ALA A 107 -1.74 -0.91 9.10
N SER A 108 -2.02 -0.98 7.78
CA SER A 108 -1.45 -2.00 6.90
C SER A 108 0.07 -1.86 6.78
N LEU A 109 0.58 -0.63 6.64
CA LEU A 109 2.03 -0.39 6.62
C LEU A 109 2.68 -0.82 7.94
N SER A 110 2.06 -0.47 9.08
CA SER A 110 2.54 -0.87 10.40
C SER A 110 2.55 -2.40 10.58
N ALA A 111 1.50 -3.09 10.14
CA ALA A 111 1.44 -4.56 10.21
C ALA A 111 2.50 -5.23 9.33
N LEU A 112 2.76 -4.69 8.14
CA LEU A 112 3.82 -5.18 7.24
C LEU A 112 5.21 -4.95 7.85
N LEU A 113 5.44 -3.80 8.49
CA LEU A 113 6.68 -3.52 9.23
C LEU A 113 6.88 -4.49 10.40
N GLN A 114 5.83 -4.76 11.19
CA GLN A 114 5.89 -5.69 12.31
C GLN A 114 6.22 -7.11 11.81
N LEU A 115 5.55 -7.58 10.75
CA LEU A 115 5.86 -8.87 10.15
C LEU A 115 7.32 -8.94 9.67
N CYS A 116 7.79 -7.88 9.02
CA CYS A 116 9.17 -7.80 8.53
C CYS A 116 10.18 -7.84 9.68
N ALA A 117 9.96 -7.06 10.73
CA ALA A 117 10.86 -6.99 11.89
C ALA A 117 11.02 -8.35 12.56
N VAL A 118 9.90 -9.05 12.77
CA VAL A 118 9.92 -10.42 13.35
C VAL A 118 10.58 -11.41 12.41
N TRP A 119 10.27 -11.36 11.12
CA TRP A 119 10.82 -12.28 10.12
C TRP A 119 12.33 -12.11 9.90
N SER A 120 12.79 -10.85 9.88
CA SER A 120 14.22 -10.52 9.75
C SER A 120 15.01 -10.66 11.05
N GLU A 121 14.33 -10.92 12.19
CA GLU A 121 14.91 -10.87 13.54
C GLU A 121 15.62 -9.54 13.85
N ASN A 122 15.22 -8.46 13.18
CA ASN A 122 15.82 -7.13 13.31
C ASN A 122 15.33 -6.44 14.59
N LYS A 123 16.10 -6.59 15.68
CA LYS A 123 15.75 -6.00 16.97
C LYS A 123 15.73 -4.46 16.99
N ALA A 124 16.50 -3.82 16.13
CA ALA A 124 16.47 -2.36 16.00
C ALA A 124 15.15 -1.91 15.37
N LEU A 125 14.68 -2.62 14.35
CA LEU A 125 13.38 -2.35 13.74
C LEU A 125 12.22 -2.63 14.72
N GLU A 126 12.26 -3.74 15.46
CA GLU A 126 11.27 -4.03 16.52
C GLU A 126 11.21 -2.91 17.56
N ALA A 127 12.37 -2.43 18.03
CA ALA A 127 12.44 -1.35 19.00
C ALA A 127 11.84 -0.03 18.43
N SER A 128 12.18 0.33 17.19
CA SER A 128 11.66 1.52 16.53
C SER A 128 10.13 1.50 16.36
N LEU A 129 9.55 0.31 16.19
CA LEU A 129 8.08 0.17 16.10
C LEU A 129 7.36 0.55 17.40
N ALA A 130 8.00 0.42 18.55
CA ALA A 130 7.42 0.85 19.83
C ALA A 130 7.24 2.38 19.89
N ASP A 131 8.11 3.14 19.21
CA ASP A 131 8.07 4.60 19.18
C ASP A 131 7.15 5.16 18.08
N LEU A 132 6.71 4.30 17.13
CA LEU A 132 5.90 4.72 15.99
C LEU A 132 4.63 5.50 16.38
N PRO A 133 3.83 5.09 17.39
CA PRO A 133 2.63 5.84 17.76
C PRO A 133 2.94 7.27 18.24
N ALA A 134 4.00 7.44 19.01
CA ALA A 134 4.43 8.75 19.49
C ALA A 134 4.93 9.64 18.35
N ALA A 135 5.71 9.06 17.42
CA ALA A 135 6.18 9.76 16.23
C ALA A 135 5.03 10.20 15.33
N MET A 136 4.02 9.35 15.12
CA MET A 136 2.82 9.70 14.36
C MET A 136 2.02 10.82 15.04
N GLN A 137 1.86 10.75 16.35
CA GLN A 137 1.19 11.81 17.12
C GLN A 137 1.91 13.15 16.95
N ALA A 138 3.23 13.17 17.09
CA ALA A 138 4.03 14.37 16.91
C ALA A 138 3.89 14.99 15.51
N VAL A 139 3.78 14.16 14.46
CA VAL A 139 3.51 14.64 13.09
C VAL A 139 2.13 15.26 12.97
N CYS A 140 1.10 14.67 13.61
CA CYS A 140 -0.26 15.22 13.62
C CYS A 140 -0.38 16.58 14.32
N GLU A 141 0.52 16.87 15.24
CA GLU A 141 0.57 18.15 16.00
C GLU A 141 1.31 19.26 15.22
N GLN A 142 2.03 18.90 14.16
CA GLN A 142 2.70 19.89 13.32
C GLN A 142 1.71 20.61 12.39
N PRO A 143 1.95 21.90 12.12
CA PRO A 143 1.16 22.60 11.13
C PRO A 143 1.31 21.93 9.75
N PRO A 144 0.23 21.83 8.96
CA PRO A 144 0.30 21.23 7.64
C PRO A 144 1.23 22.03 6.72
N GLN A 145 2.18 21.33 6.08
CA GLN A 145 3.09 21.95 5.11
C GLN A 145 2.37 22.28 3.81
N LEU A 146 1.46 21.39 3.36
CA LEU A 146 0.59 21.65 2.24
C LEU A 146 -0.68 22.34 2.75
N LYS A 147 -0.81 23.62 2.44
CA LYS A 147 -1.92 24.46 2.90
C LYS A 147 -3.01 24.57 1.83
N THR A 148 -4.22 24.92 2.25
CA THR A 148 -5.36 25.11 1.33
C THR A 148 -5.07 26.12 0.22
N GLU A 149 -4.31 27.18 0.50
CA GLU A 149 -3.90 28.19 -0.47
C GLU A 149 -3.05 27.61 -1.61
N HIS A 150 -2.23 26.58 -1.33
CA HIS A 150 -1.42 25.91 -2.36
C HIS A 150 -2.25 25.04 -3.31
N LEU A 151 -3.45 24.65 -2.89
CA LEU A 151 -4.36 23.80 -3.67
C LEU A 151 -5.45 24.58 -4.41
N GLN A 152 -5.57 25.88 -4.12
CA GLN A 152 -6.61 26.70 -4.70
C GLN A 152 -6.43 26.85 -6.22
N GLY A 153 -7.42 26.42 -6.99
CA GLY A 153 -7.40 26.46 -8.46
C GLY A 153 -6.53 25.38 -9.12
N VAL A 154 -5.88 24.51 -8.34
CA VAL A 154 -5.07 23.42 -8.88
C VAL A 154 -5.99 22.34 -9.46
N GLN A 155 -5.78 22.00 -10.73
CA GLN A 155 -6.48 20.93 -11.41
C GLN A 155 -5.58 19.70 -11.62
N ASN A 156 -4.27 19.91 -11.76
CA ASN A 156 -3.28 18.87 -12.02
C ASN A 156 -2.16 18.96 -10.98
N CYS A 157 -1.75 17.80 -10.48
CA CYS A 157 -0.70 17.69 -9.49
C CYS A 157 0.19 16.49 -9.79
N ILE A 158 1.50 16.67 -9.65
CA ILE A 158 2.48 15.57 -9.66
C ILE A 158 2.94 15.34 -8.22
N VAL A 159 2.90 14.10 -7.77
CA VAL A 159 3.41 13.71 -6.45
C VAL A 159 4.64 12.84 -6.63
N LEU A 160 5.78 13.34 -6.16
CA LEU A 160 7.06 12.65 -6.33
C LEU A 160 7.44 11.87 -5.07
N GLY A 161 7.92 10.65 -5.28
CA GLY A 161 8.47 9.84 -4.22
C GLY A 161 9.58 8.94 -4.73
N ARG A 162 10.36 8.34 -3.82
CA ARG A 162 11.38 7.35 -4.17
C ARG A 162 11.45 6.28 -3.07
N ALA A 163 11.75 5.04 -3.45
CA ALA A 163 11.78 3.89 -2.53
C ALA A 163 10.49 3.82 -1.71
N PHE A 164 10.55 3.79 -0.38
CA PHE A 164 9.37 3.80 0.48
C PHE A 164 8.47 5.02 0.22
N GLY A 165 9.06 6.19 -0.05
CA GLY A 165 8.32 7.41 -0.39
C GLY A 165 7.51 7.29 -1.67
N TYR A 166 7.86 6.39 -2.60
CA TYR A 166 7.06 6.14 -3.80
C TYR A 166 5.71 5.50 -3.46
N ALA A 167 5.66 4.58 -2.52
CA ALA A 167 4.40 4.01 -2.05
C ALA A 167 3.51 5.08 -1.40
N ILE A 168 4.11 6.00 -0.64
CA ILE A 168 3.40 7.11 0.01
C ILE A 168 2.90 8.12 -1.03
N SER A 169 3.73 8.50 -2.01
CA SER A 169 3.32 9.44 -3.07
C SER A 169 2.14 8.91 -3.89
N ARG A 170 2.07 7.60 -4.14
CA ARG A 170 0.90 6.97 -4.78
C ARG A 170 -0.36 7.12 -3.95
N GLU A 171 -0.26 6.98 -2.62
CA GLU A 171 -1.41 7.16 -1.73
C GLU A 171 -1.84 8.63 -1.66
N VAL A 172 -0.89 9.57 -1.58
CA VAL A 172 -1.18 11.01 -1.61
C VAL A 172 -1.89 11.38 -2.91
N ALA A 173 -1.39 10.93 -4.06
CA ALA A 173 -2.03 11.16 -5.36
C ALA A 173 -3.46 10.57 -5.43
N LEU A 174 -3.68 9.41 -4.82
CA LEU A 174 -5.02 8.83 -4.71
C LEU A 174 -5.94 9.70 -3.85
N LYS A 175 -5.48 10.16 -2.69
CA LYS A 175 -6.28 11.01 -1.79
C LYS A 175 -6.61 12.36 -2.41
N LEU A 176 -5.69 12.98 -3.15
CA LEU A 176 -5.98 14.21 -3.91
C LEU A 176 -7.11 14.00 -4.94
N LYS A 177 -7.14 12.85 -5.60
CA LYS A 177 -8.23 12.50 -6.54
C LYS A 177 -9.55 12.22 -5.81
N GLU A 178 -9.53 11.40 -4.77
CA GLU A 178 -10.74 10.94 -4.08
C GLU A 178 -11.41 12.04 -3.24
N VAL A 179 -10.62 12.91 -2.62
CA VAL A 179 -11.11 13.90 -1.65
C VAL A 179 -11.29 15.29 -2.27
N LEU A 180 -10.38 15.68 -3.18
CA LEU A 180 -10.34 17.05 -3.72
C LEU A 180 -10.67 17.12 -5.21
N SER A 181 -10.88 15.97 -5.87
CA SER A 181 -11.10 15.89 -7.32
C SER A 181 -9.96 16.52 -8.16
N ILE A 182 -8.76 16.63 -7.60
CA ILE A 182 -7.56 17.07 -8.29
C ILE A 182 -6.98 15.89 -9.06
N HIS A 183 -6.74 16.05 -10.36
CA HIS A 183 -6.03 15.05 -11.15
C HIS A 183 -4.58 14.98 -10.70
N ALA A 184 -4.25 13.97 -9.92
CA ALA A 184 -2.92 13.78 -9.36
C ALA A 184 -2.30 12.49 -9.85
N GLU A 185 -1.04 12.55 -10.26
CA GLU A 185 -0.26 11.39 -10.69
C GLU A 185 1.02 11.27 -9.87
N SER A 186 1.37 10.04 -9.50
CA SER A 186 2.57 9.76 -8.73
C SER A 186 3.66 9.20 -9.64
N PHE A 187 4.87 9.74 -9.50
CA PHE A 187 6.06 9.20 -10.14
C PHE A 187 7.16 8.88 -9.12
N SER A 188 7.97 7.89 -9.44
CA SER A 188 9.30 7.83 -8.87
C SER A 188 10.09 9.06 -9.32
N SER A 189 10.74 9.77 -8.38
CA SER A 189 11.51 10.98 -8.74
C SER A 189 12.61 10.69 -9.74
N ALA A 190 13.16 9.47 -9.76
CA ALA A 190 14.11 9.05 -10.78
C ALA A 190 13.45 8.90 -12.16
N GLU A 191 12.27 8.30 -12.24
CA GLU A 191 11.52 8.14 -13.51
C GLU A 191 11.04 9.49 -14.06
N PHE A 192 10.65 10.40 -13.17
CA PHE A 192 10.11 11.71 -13.55
C PHE A 192 11.09 12.52 -14.41
N ILE A 193 12.37 12.50 -14.07
CA ILE A 193 13.41 13.24 -14.81
C ILE A 193 13.73 12.66 -16.19
N HIS A 194 13.33 11.42 -16.47
CA HIS A 194 13.62 10.73 -17.74
C HIS A 194 12.52 10.90 -18.82
N GLY A 195 11.68 11.92 -18.69
CA GLY A 195 10.66 12.22 -19.70
C GLY A 195 9.49 13.05 -19.16
N PRO A 196 8.79 12.58 -18.13
CA PRO A 196 7.63 13.29 -17.57
C PRO A 196 7.92 14.70 -17.05
N VAL A 197 9.17 15.05 -16.82
CA VAL A 197 9.60 16.42 -16.43
C VAL A 197 9.13 17.49 -17.42
N THR A 198 8.84 17.15 -18.67
CA THR A 198 8.24 18.07 -19.65
C THR A 198 6.87 18.58 -19.24
N LEU A 199 6.17 17.88 -18.34
CA LEU A 199 4.92 18.35 -17.76
C LEU A 199 5.09 19.63 -16.94
N ALA A 200 6.30 19.86 -16.38
CA ALA A 200 6.62 21.05 -15.60
C ALA A 200 6.79 22.32 -16.45
N GLU A 201 6.78 22.22 -17.78
CA GLU A 201 6.71 23.39 -18.68
C GLU A 201 5.34 24.09 -18.63
N LYS A 202 4.33 23.43 -18.06
CA LYS A 202 2.98 23.98 -17.86
C LYS A 202 2.73 24.20 -16.36
N PRO A 203 1.87 25.17 -15.99
CA PRO A 203 1.50 25.35 -14.59
C PRO A 203 0.92 24.08 -14.00
N LEU A 204 1.59 23.52 -13.01
CA LEU A 204 1.11 22.40 -12.22
C LEU A 204 1.73 22.45 -10.81
N LEU A 205 1.08 21.77 -9.86
CA LEU A 205 1.61 21.62 -8.53
C LEU A 205 2.51 20.36 -8.49
N ILE A 206 3.69 20.50 -7.90
CA ILE A 206 4.57 19.36 -7.59
C ILE A 206 4.70 19.26 -6.06
N VAL A 207 4.44 18.07 -5.53
CA VAL A 207 4.49 17.74 -4.10
C VAL A 207 5.50 16.64 -3.84
#